data_9afe2ae227f2e9c329fc638bc2a94bb2
#
_entry.id   9afe2ae227f2e9c329fc638bc2a94bb2
#
_cell.length_a   1.000
_cell.length_b   1.000
_cell.length_c   1.000
_cell.angle_alpha   90.00
_cell.angle_beta   90.00
_cell.angle_gamma   90.00
#
_symmetry.space_group_name_H-M   'P 1'
#
loop_
_entity.id
_entity.type
_entity.pdbx_description
1 polymer ?
#
loop_
_entity_poly.entity_id
_entity_poly.type
_entity_poly.pdbx_seq_one_letter_code
_entity_poly.pdbx_strand_id
1 'polypeptide(L)'
;KQYNKCMRGAGDTVRSIIISANSRLATLENKQVLRLLSKDELNLAELGVGVNGDAETKTALFCVIPDSDKTYNFIIGMLYTQIFQELYFQADFNCGGRLPIHVTFMLDEFANVALPDDYCSLLSTMRSREISSVIIIQNLAQLKALFKDTWETIPGNCDTLVYLGGNEQSTHEYISKLLGKSTIDKKSSGETRGRQGSSSRNYDVLGREIMMPDEVRKMDNKKCLIFIRGFDPILDDKFSPFGHPMFAQSADGEGEPYVRVRNSVSEDSVTEPAFTILNDKALSYYEELQKKGEQVYIDKLSYEEFLLLGQVDLKKRFMDMDEAQTVEEFHEEQAKELMYAQDEKEEASNNIPYRLMHMSFTKEQKAELQRAMDVRVPKDIILSYFYPDTPVTRMMEIRRQYESAQ
;
A
#
# COMPACT_ATOMS: atom_id res chain seq x y z
N LYS A 1 21.24 8.58 26.46
CA LYS A 1 21.46 10.00 26.92
C LYS A 1 20.22 10.88 26.71
N GLN A 2 19.60 10.89 25.53
CA GLN A 2 18.41 11.72 25.22
C GLN A 2 17.17 11.28 26.01
N TYR A 3 16.89 9.97 26.13
CA TYR A 3 15.82 9.43 26.96
C TYR A 3 15.88 9.96 28.41
N ASN A 4 17.06 9.88 29.04
CA ASN A 4 17.24 10.39 30.41
C ASN A 4 17.07 11.91 30.53
N LYS A 5 17.31 12.68 29.46
CA LYS A 5 17.01 14.13 29.43
C LYS A 5 15.51 14.36 29.34
N CYS A 6 14.81 13.60 28.51
CA CYS A 6 13.35 13.68 28.36
C CYS A 6 12.65 13.37 29.69
N MET A 7 13.07 12.32 30.40
CA MET A 7 12.50 11.89 31.66
C MET A 7 12.70 12.87 32.84
N ARG A 8 13.58 13.88 32.68
CA ARG A 8 13.78 14.97 33.67
C ARG A 8 12.83 16.15 33.47
N GLY A 9 11.97 16.12 32.45
CA GLY A 9 10.97 17.15 32.21
C GLY A 9 9.81 17.13 33.22
N ALA A 10 8.91 18.11 33.15
CA ALA A 10 7.71 18.12 33.97
C ALA A 10 6.86 16.86 33.72
N GLY A 11 6.32 16.25 34.80
CA GLY A 11 5.67 14.94 34.73
C GLY A 11 4.55 14.86 33.71
N ASP A 12 3.74 15.90 33.54
CA ASP A 12 2.66 15.93 32.55
C ASP A 12 3.18 16.02 31.11
N THR A 13 4.26 16.76 30.89
CA THR A 13 4.94 16.85 29.58
C THR A 13 5.55 15.51 29.19
N VAL A 14 6.23 14.83 30.12
CA VAL A 14 6.81 13.50 29.91
C VAL A 14 5.71 12.49 29.60
N ARG A 15 4.60 12.53 30.33
CA ARG A 15 3.44 11.65 30.12
C ARG A 15 2.83 11.85 28.73
N SER A 16 2.66 13.10 28.29
CA SER A 16 2.15 13.44 26.95
C SER A 16 3.10 12.96 25.85
N ILE A 17 4.42 13.08 26.04
CA ILE A 17 5.43 12.57 25.10
C ILE A 17 5.37 11.05 25.00
N ILE A 18 5.28 10.35 26.15
CA ILE A 18 5.19 8.89 26.17
C ILE A 18 3.90 8.41 25.47
N ILE A 19 2.75 9.04 25.74
CA ILE A 19 1.48 8.69 25.09
C ILE A 19 1.59 8.88 23.58
N SER A 20 2.15 10.01 23.14
CA SER A 20 2.36 10.29 21.72
C SER A 20 3.34 9.32 21.06
N ALA A 21 4.41 8.94 21.73
CA ALA A 21 5.36 7.95 21.26
C ALA A 21 4.72 6.56 21.16
N ASN A 22 4.02 6.11 22.20
CA ASN A 22 3.34 4.82 22.20
C ASN A 22 2.27 4.73 21.11
N SER A 23 1.49 5.79 20.89
CA SER A 23 0.51 5.82 19.80
C SER A 23 1.14 5.64 18.42
N ARG A 24 2.33 6.18 18.18
CA ARG A 24 3.07 6.01 16.93
C ARG A 24 3.77 4.67 16.81
N LEU A 25 4.25 4.13 17.93
CA LEU A 25 4.92 2.84 17.97
C LEU A 25 3.95 1.65 17.95
N ALA A 26 2.68 1.86 18.31
CA ALA A 26 1.65 0.81 18.30
C ALA A 26 1.52 0.09 16.95
N THR A 27 1.74 0.80 15.84
CA THR A 27 1.77 0.18 14.51
C THR A 27 2.95 -0.78 14.30
N LEU A 28 4.05 -0.57 15.02
CA LEU A 28 5.23 -1.44 14.98
C LEU A 28 5.06 -2.69 15.85
N GLU A 29 4.10 -2.69 16.79
CA GLU A 29 3.82 -3.85 17.65
C GLU A 29 3.10 -4.98 16.91
N ASN A 30 2.63 -4.73 15.69
CA ASN A 30 2.05 -5.77 14.85
C ASN A 30 3.11 -6.84 14.54
N LYS A 31 2.81 -8.11 14.83
CA LYS A 31 3.73 -9.24 14.64
C LYS A 31 4.25 -9.37 13.19
N GLN A 32 3.43 -9.06 12.20
CA GLN A 32 3.82 -9.09 10.79
C GLN A 32 4.84 -7.99 10.46
N VAL A 33 4.64 -6.79 11.02
CA VAL A 33 5.58 -5.67 10.85
C VAL A 33 6.90 -5.96 11.56
N LEU A 34 6.84 -6.47 12.80
CA LEU A 34 8.05 -6.88 13.53
C LEU A 34 8.84 -7.94 12.78
N ARG A 35 8.15 -8.93 12.21
CA ARG A 35 8.79 -9.96 11.38
C ARG A 35 9.45 -9.37 10.13
N LEU A 36 8.76 -8.45 9.44
CA LEU A 36 9.29 -7.77 8.25
C LEU A 36 10.54 -6.96 8.59
N LEU A 37 10.57 -6.30 9.74
CA LEU A 37 11.67 -5.44 10.18
C LEU A 37 12.75 -6.17 11.01
N SER A 38 12.59 -7.47 11.28
CA SER A 38 13.52 -8.22 12.15
C SER A 38 14.81 -8.61 11.46
N LYS A 39 14.84 -8.67 10.14
CA LYS A 39 16.01 -9.04 9.35
C LYS A 39 16.21 -8.06 8.22
N ASP A 40 17.45 -7.76 7.91
CA ASP A 40 17.82 -7.07 6.68
C ASP A 40 18.08 -8.12 5.58
N GLU A 41 17.14 -8.21 4.66
CA GLU A 41 17.21 -9.13 3.51
C GLU A 41 17.41 -8.37 2.18
N LEU A 42 17.46 -7.03 2.25
CA LEU A 42 17.56 -6.16 1.09
C LEU A 42 18.96 -5.53 1.05
N ASN A 43 19.83 -6.02 0.21
CA ASN A 43 21.08 -5.33 -0.08
C ASN A 43 20.80 -4.14 -1.01
N LEU A 44 20.38 -3.01 -0.43
CA LEU A 44 19.96 -1.82 -1.20
C LEU A 44 21.08 -1.19 -2.02
N ALA A 45 22.34 -1.40 -1.66
CA ALA A 45 23.48 -0.96 -2.42
C ALA A 45 23.51 -1.57 -3.83
N GLU A 46 23.09 -2.84 -3.97
CA GLU A 46 23.09 -3.57 -5.24
C GLU A 46 22.21 -2.93 -6.32
N LEU A 47 21.24 -2.11 -5.94
CA LEU A 47 20.45 -1.34 -6.90
C LEU A 47 21.33 -0.40 -7.74
N GLY A 48 22.39 0.15 -7.15
CA GLY A 48 23.27 1.11 -7.79
C GLY A 48 24.64 0.59 -8.21
N VAL A 49 25.14 -0.47 -7.52
CA VAL A 49 26.47 -1.02 -7.77
C VAL A 49 26.44 -2.39 -8.47
N GLY A 50 25.27 -3.02 -8.57
CA GLY A 50 25.10 -4.37 -9.12
C GLY A 50 25.23 -5.48 -8.09
N VAL A 51 24.73 -6.65 -8.43
CA VAL A 51 24.71 -7.81 -7.55
C VAL A 51 26.17 -8.24 -7.23
N ASN A 52 26.52 -8.26 -5.95
CA ASN A 52 27.89 -8.49 -5.47
C ASN A 52 28.94 -7.54 -6.08
N GLY A 53 28.54 -6.32 -6.49
CA GLY A 53 29.43 -5.35 -7.13
C GLY A 53 29.65 -5.57 -8.63
N ASP A 54 28.93 -6.50 -9.25
CA ASP A 54 28.96 -6.73 -10.70
C ASP A 54 27.96 -5.81 -11.41
N ALA A 55 28.44 -4.78 -12.08
CA ALA A 55 27.61 -3.80 -12.80
C ALA A 55 26.85 -4.37 -14.01
N GLU A 56 27.19 -5.56 -14.50
CA GLU A 56 26.45 -6.24 -15.58
C GLU A 56 25.16 -6.89 -15.04
N THR A 57 25.14 -7.31 -13.76
CA THR A 57 23.98 -7.93 -13.12
C THR A 57 23.17 -6.90 -12.36
N LYS A 58 21.99 -6.56 -12.90
CA LYS A 58 21.11 -5.50 -12.39
C LYS A 58 20.00 -6.04 -11.50
N THR A 59 19.58 -5.24 -10.54
CA THR A 59 18.49 -5.56 -9.62
C THR A 59 17.23 -4.77 -9.94
N ALA A 60 16.06 -5.42 -9.87
CA ALA A 60 14.76 -4.76 -9.93
C ALA A 60 14.00 -5.00 -8.61
N LEU A 61 13.62 -3.93 -7.94
CA LEU A 61 12.84 -3.97 -6.71
C LEU A 61 11.38 -3.59 -7.02
N PHE A 62 10.45 -4.49 -6.72
CA PHE A 62 9.01 -4.25 -6.87
C PHE A 62 8.36 -4.04 -5.51
N CYS A 63 7.83 -2.85 -5.28
CA CYS A 63 7.09 -2.50 -4.06
C CYS A 63 5.59 -2.50 -4.35
N VAL A 64 4.86 -3.46 -3.80
CA VAL A 64 3.40 -3.55 -3.95
C VAL A 64 2.74 -3.05 -2.67
N ILE A 65 1.91 -2.02 -2.79
CA ILE A 65 1.22 -1.35 -1.69
C ILE A 65 -0.29 -1.45 -1.93
N PRO A 66 -1.10 -1.86 -0.94
CA PRO A 66 -2.55 -1.86 -1.08
C PRO A 66 -3.10 -0.42 -1.08
N ASP A 67 -3.96 -0.09 -2.04
CA ASP A 67 -4.60 1.23 -2.14
C ASP A 67 -5.63 1.47 -1.03
N SER A 68 -6.21 0.39 -0.52
CA SER A 68 -7.31 0.44 0.44
C SER A 68 -6.88 0.72 1.88
N ASP A 69 -5.61 0.47 2.23
CA ASP A 69 -5.10 0.61 3.60
C ASP A 69 -3.78 1.36 3.64
N LYS A 70 -3.81 2.56 4.18
CA LYS A 70 -2.63 3.43 4.35
C LYS A 70 -1.90 3.23 5.67
N THR A 71 -2.37 2.33 6.52
CA THR A 71 -1.80 2.12 7.87
C THR A 71 -0.30 1.80 7.83
N TYR A 72 0.14 1.08 6.81
CA TYR A 72 1.52 0.63 6.67
C TYR A 72 2.36 1.45 5.68
N ASN A 73 1.85 2.57 5.16
CA ASN A 73 2.59 3.43 4.22
C ASN A 73 3.91 3.95 4.82
N PHE A 74 3.99 4.07 6.14
CA PHE A 74 5.22 4.48 6.81
C PHE A 74 6.39 3.52 6.57
N ILE A 75 6.14 2.21 6.38
CA ILE A 75 7.17 1.20 6.07
C ILE A 75 7.78 1.51 4.70
N ILE A 76 6.95 1.85 3.73
CA ILE A 76 7.40 2.25 2.40
C ILE A 76 8.17 3.57 2.45
N GLY A 77 7.70 4.53 3.26
CA GLY A 77 8.44 5.78 3.49
C GLY A 77 9.83 5.56 4.08
N MET A 78 9.95 4.65 5.05
CA MET A 78 11.25 4.23 5.58
C MET A 78 12.12 3.56 4.52
N LEU A 79 11.54 2.65 3.72
CA LEU A 79 12.25 1.98 2.64
C LEU A 79 12.80 2.98 1.62
N TYR A 80 11.99 3.91 1.11
CA TYR A 80 12.46 4.94 0.19
C TYR A 80 13.54 5.82 0.80
N THR A 81 13.38 6.20 2.06
CA THR A 81 14.40 6.97 2.78
C THR A 81 15.73 6.22 2.83
N GLN A 82 15.71 4.94 3.16
CA GLN A 82 16.90 4.10 3.21
C GLN A 82 17.51 3.89 1.81
N ILE A 83 16.70 3.65 0.78
CA ILE A 83 17.20 3.51 -0.59
C ILE A 83 17.92 4.79 -1.03
N PHE A 84 17.32 5.97 -0.85
CA PHE A 84 17.97 7.22 -1.23
C PHE A 84 19.25 7.44 -0.44
N GLN A 85 19.24 7.23 0.88
CA GLN A 85 20.43 7.37 1.73
C GLN A 85 21.55 6.44 1.28
N GLU A 86 21.24 5.18 1.02
CA GLU A 86 22.23 4.19 0.58
C GLU A 86 22.79 4.52 -0.80
N LEU A 87 21.93 4.82 -1.78
CA LEU A 87 22.39 5.16 -3.13
C LEU A 87 23.25 6.42 -3.16
N TYR A 88 22.88 7.45 -2.39
CA TYR A 88 23.70 8.67 -2.26
C TYR A 88 25.02 8.37 -1.58
N PHE A 89 25.00 7.56 -0.52
CA PHE A 89 26.24 7.13 0.15
C PHE A 89 27.16 6.37 -0.79
N GLN A 90 26.65 5.40 -1.55
CA GLN A 90 27.42 4.65 -2.53
C GLN A 90 27.98 5.56 -3.62
N ALA A 91 27.17 6.45 -4.18
CA ALA A 91 27.63 7.39 -5.19
C ALA A 91 28.75 8.30 -4.67
N ASP A 92 28.52 8.96 -3.52
CA ASP A 92 29.38 10.03 -3.04
C ASP A 92 30.68 9.52 -2.42
N PHE A 93 30.67 8.35 -1.74
CA PHE A 93 31.84 7.87 -1.00
C PHE A 93 32.52 6.66 -1.64
N ASN A 94 31.79 5.81 -2.33
CA ASN A 94 32.34 4.55 -2.84
C ASN A 94 32.56 4.56 -4.36
N CYS A 95 31.76 5.35 -5.11
CA CYS A 95 31.77 5.35 -6.58
C CYS A 95 32.25 6.65 -7.21
N GLY A 96 32.95 7.53 -6.47
CA GLY A 96 33.53 8.76 -7.00
C GLY A 96 32.52 9.82 -7.46
N GLY A 97 31.34 9.84 -6.85
CA GLY A 97 30.27 10.82 -7.08
C GLY A 97 29.16 10.33 -8.04
N ARG A 98 29.28 9.13 -8.61
CA ARG A 98 28.34 8.61 -9.62
C ARG A 98 28.20 7.09 -9.54
N LEU A 99 26.98 6.59 -9.52
CA LEU A 99 26.72 5.15 -9.49
C LEU A 99 27.12 4.51 -10.84
N PRO A 100 27.67 3.29 -10.83
CA PRO A 100 27.98 2.54 -12.05
C PRO A 100 26.72 2.08 -12.81
N ILE A 101 25.61 1.87 -12.11
CA ILE A 101 24.33 1.51 -12.70
C ILE A 101 23.35 2.66 -12.52
N HIS A 102 22.67 3.05 -13.61
CA HIS A 102 21.60 4.02 -13.56
C HIS A 102 20.39 3.45 -12.84
N VAL A 103 19.92 4.11 -11.77
CA VAL A 103 18.77 3.69 -10.97
C VAL A 103 17.57 4.56 -11.33
N THR A 104 16.50 3.93 -11.79
CA THR A 104 15.23 4.62 -12.11
C THR A 104 14.15 4.27 -11.09
N PHE A 105 13.61 5.27 -10.43
CA PHE A 105 12.43 5.13 -9.58
C PHE A 105 11.16 5.31 -10.44
N MET A 106 10.36 4.25 -10.58
CA MET A 106 9.06 4.30 -11.23
C MET A 106 8.00 4.47 -10.14
N LEU A 107 7.54 5.71 -9.93
CA LEU A 107 6.62 6.07 -8.86
C LEU A 107 5.19 6.18 -9.41
N ASP A 108 4.56 5.03 -9.60
CA ASP A 108 3.16 4.96 -9.96
C ASP A 108 2.27 5.36 -8.78
N GLU A 109 1.15 6.02 -9.04
CA GLU A 109 0.28 6.60 -8.00
C GLU A 109 1.07 7.45 -6.97
N PHE A 110 1.98 8.30 -7.47
CA PHE A 110 2.91 9.10 -6.67
C PHE A 110 2.28 9.79 -5.45
N ALA A 111 1.04 10.23 -5.59
CA ALA A 111 0.31 10.88 -4.50
C ALA A 111 -0.02 9.94 -3.32
N ASN A 112 -0.01 8.63 -3.53
CA ASN A 112 -0.29 7.62 -2.52
C ASN A 112 0.98 7.04 -1.89
N VAL A 113 2.15 7.35 -2.46
CA VAL A 113 3.44 6.87 -1.97
C VAL A 113 3.93 7.77 -0.83
N ALA A 114 4.34 7.16 0.27
CA ALA A 114 5.02 7.87 1.35
C ALA A 114 6.49 8.12 0.94
N LEU A 115 6.82 9.35 0.64
CA LEU A 115 8.17 9.76 0.24
C LEU A 115 8.91 10.43 1.38
N PRO A 116 10.26 10.51 1.32
CA PRO A 116 11.03 11.33 2.24
C PRO A 116 10.57 12.80 2.21
N ASP A 117 10.58 13.46 3.37
CA ASP A 117 10.17 14.87 3.50
C ASP A 117 10.99 15.82 2.61
N ASP A 118 12.23 15.46 2.32
CA ASP A 118 13.18 16.22 1.50
C ASP A 118 13.21 15.78 0.03
N TYR A 119 12.20 15.04 -0.46
CA TYR A 119 12.15 14.49 -1.82
C TYR A 119 12.39 15.55 -2.91
N CYS A 120 11.86 16.78 -2.77
CA CYS A 120 12.11 17.85 -3.73
C CYS A 120 13.60 18.21 -3.83
N SER A 121 14.33 18.16 -2.73
CA SER A 121 15.78 18.38 -2.70
C SER A 121 16.54 17.23 -3.34
N LEU A 122 16.13 15.99 -3.03
CA LEU A 122 16.69 14.80 -3.67
C LEU A 122 16.48 14.83 -5.18
N LEU A 123 15.28 15.14 -5.66
CA LEU A 123 14.96 15.23 -7.09
C LEU A 123 15.88 16.21 -7.84
N SER A 124 16.28 17.32 -7.21
CA SER A 124 17.16 18.32 -7.82
C SER A 124 18.61 17.88 -7.95
N THR A 125 19.05 16.88 -7.16
CA THR A 125 20.46 16.44 -7.05
C THR A 125 20.73 15.04 -7.56
N MET A 126 19.68 14.20 -7.75
CA MET A 126 19.82 12.78 -8.10
C MET A 126 20.46 12.53 -9.46
N ARG A 127 20.28 13.45 -10.43
CA ARG A 127 20.83 13.31 -11.78
C ARG A 127 22.33 13.14 -11.81
N SER A 128 23.08 13.91 -10.99
CA SER A 128 24.53 13.82 -10.93
C SER A 128 25.04 12.46 -10.46
N ARG A 129 24.19 11.71 -9.75
CA ARG A 129 24.49 10.40 -9.16
C ARG A 129 23.98 9.22 -9.95
N GLU A 130 23.55 9.41 -11.20
CA GLU A 130 22.89 8.38 -12.04
C GLU A 130 21.59 7.86 -11.45
N ILE A 131 20.82 8.74 -10.83
CA ILE A 131 19.48 8.42 -10.32
C ILE A 131 18.47 9.26 -11.09
N SER A 132 17.37 8.64 -11.50
CA SER A 132 16.22 9.31 -12.12
C SER A 132 14.91 8.90 -11.49
N SER A 133 13.88 9.72 -11.68
CA SER A 133 12.54 9.45 -11.19
C SER A 133 11.51 9.67 -12.28
N VAL A 134 10.63 8.71 -12.47
CA VAL A 134 9.43 8.79 -13.30
C VAL A 134 8.24 8.93 -12.36
N ILE A 135 7.63 10.12 -12.38
CA ILE A 135 6.56 10.49 -11.45
C ILE A 135 5.25 10.43 -12.21
N ILE A 136 4.33 9.55 -11.79
CA ILE A 136 3.03 9.37 -12.41
C ILE A 136 1.95 9.86 -11.44
N ILE A 137 1.15 10.82 -11.92
CA ILE A 137 0.06 11.44 -11.15
C ILE A 137 -1.21 11.49 -12.00
N GLN A 138 -2.35 11.51 -11.37
CA GLN A 138 -3.64 11.64 -12.06
C GLN A 138 -3.94 13.09 -12.44
N ASN A 139 -3.52 14.06 -11.62
CA ASN A 139 -3.70 15.50 -11.84
C ASN A 139 -2.75 16.34 -10.98
N LEU A 140 -2.60 17.63 -11.36
CA LEU A 140 -1.73 18.55 -10.63
C LEU A 140 -2.26 18.92 -9.23
N ALA A 141 -3.55 18.81 -8.98
CA ALA A 141 -4.11 19.08 -7.66
C ALA A 141 -3.51 18.14 -6.60
N GLN A 142 -3.16 16.91 -6.97
CA GLN A 142 -2.46 15.97 -6.08
C GLN A 142 -1.09 16.51 -5.66
N LEU A 143 -0.28 17.05 -6.60
CA LEU A 143 1.01 17.67 -6.26
C LEU A 143 0.85 18.89 -5.36
N LYS A 144 -0.14 19.73 -5.68
CA LYS A 144 -0.44 20.93 -4.88
C LYS A 144 -0.85 20.59 -3.46
N ALA A 145 -1.60 19.49 -3.27
CA ALA A 145 -1.99 19.01 -1.95
C ALA A 145 -0.79 18.50 -1.13
N LEU A 146 0.15 17.80 -1.77
CA LEU A 146 1.33 17.21 -1.13
C LEU A 146 2.40 18.28 -0.81
N PHE A 147 2.73 19.11 -1.79
CA PHE A 147 3.90 20.01 -1.72
C PHE A 147 3.53 21.49 -1.55
N LYS A 148 2.23 21.82 -1.48
CA LYS A 148 1.72 23.18 -1.28
C LYS A 148 2.46 24.19 -2.16
N ASP A 149 3.19 25.13 -1.57
CA ASP A 149 3.88 26.21 -2.28
C ASP A 149 5.12 25.74 -3.09
N THR A 150 5.62 24.54 -2.82
CA THR A 150 6.82 24.00 -3.50
C THR A 150 6.49 22.99 -4.62
N TRP A 151 5.22 22.79 -4.95
CA TRP A 151 4.78 21.79 -5.93
C TRP A 151 5.40 22.00 -7.34
N GLU A 152 5.65 23.24 -7.76
CA GLU A 152 6.27 23.57 -9.05
C GLU A 152 7.71 23.09 -9.16
N THR A 153 8.38 22.83 -8.03
CA THR A 153 9.72 22.24 -8.00
C THR A 153 9.74 20.86 -8.65
N ILE A 154 8.65 20.10 -8.54
CA ILE A 154 8.57 18.75 -9.11
C ILE A 154 8.65 18.80 -10.64
N PRO A 155 7.68 19.40 -11.38
CA PRO A 155 7.77 19.49 -12.84
C PRO A 155 8.96 20.33 -13.29
N GLY A 156 9.41 21.30 -12.48
CA GLY A 156 10.58 22.13 -12.79
C GLY A 156 11.91 21.36 -12.82
N ASN A 157 12.04 20.27 -12.06
CA ASN A 157 13.20 19.39 -12.06
C ASN A 157 13.08 18.21 -13.04
N CYS A 158 11.92 18.03 -13.69
CA CYS A 158 11.72 17.02 -14.73
C CYS A 158 12.08 17.59 -16.10
N ASP A 159 12.95 16.93 -16.83
CA ASP A 159 13.32 17.34 -18.20
C ASP A 159 12.21 17.01 -19.22
N THR A 160 11.35 16.07 -18.91
CA THR A 160 10.25 15.63 -19.76
C THR A 160 8.94 15.61 -18.98
N LEU A 161 7.87 16.15 -19.57
CA LEU A 161 6.51 16.04 -19.06
C LEU A 161 5.63 15.46 -20.18
N VAL A 162 4.90 14.39 -19.84
CA VAL A 162 3.95 13.75 -20.73
C VAL A 162 2.54 13.95 -20.19
N TYR A 163 1.67 14.58 -20.98
CA TYR A 163 0.25 14.75 -20.64
C TYR A 163 -0.60 13.75 -21.41
N LEU A 164 -1.27 12.88 -20.70
CA LEU A 164 -2.10 11.81 -21.28
C LEU A 164 -3.61 12.12 -21.29
N GLY A 165 -3.99 13.34 -20.97
CA GLY A 165 -5.38 13.73 -20.82
C GLY A 165 -5.84 13.71 -19.36
N GLY A 166 -7.00 14.25 -19.10
CA GLY A 166 -7.60 14.32 -17.75
C GLY A 166 -8.81 15.24 -17.74
N ASN A 167 -9.47 15.36 -16.59
CA ASN A 167 -10.68 16.19 -16.43
C ASN A 167 -10.50 17.34 -15.42
N GLU A 168 -9.29 17.54 -14.88
CA GLU A 168 -9.04 18.53 -13.84
C GLU A 168 -8.64 19.87 -14.45
N GLN A 169 -9.37 20.95 -14.09
CA GLN A 169 -9.25 22.26 -14.71
C GLN A 169 -7.85 22.89 -14.54
N SER A 170 -7.25 22.82 -13.35
CA SER A 170 -5.95 23.46 -13.12
C SER A 170 -4.83 22.78 -13.92
N THR A 171 -4.98 21.51 -14.24
CA THR A 171 -4.07 20.79 -15.14
C THR A 171 -4.24 21.30 -16.58
N HIS A 172 -5.48 21.48 -17.07
CA HIS A 172 -5.70 22.01 -18.40
C HIS A 172 -5.12 23.42 -18.57
N GLU A 173 -5.31 24.28 -17.58
CA GLU A 173 -4.74 25.64 -17.58
C GLU A 173 -3.21 25.62 -17.59
N TYR A 174 -2.60 24.72 -16.83
CA TYR A 174 -1.15 24.55 -16.77
C TYR A 174 -0.61 24.08 -18.13
N ILE A 175 -1.19 23.05 -18.72
CA ILE A 175 -0.79 22.51 -20.03
C ILE A 175 -0.98 23.55 -21.14
N SER A 176 -2.11 24.29 -21.15
CA SER A 176 -2.36 25.36 -22.09
C SER A 176 -1.27 26.45 -22.02
N LYS A 177 -0.86 26.83 -20.82
CA LYS A 177 0.25 27.80 -20.60
C LYS A 177 1.59 27.26 -21.08
N LEU A 178 1.88 25.97 -20.86
CA LEU A 178 3.11 25.33 -21.32
C LEU A 178 3.21 25.25 -22.84
N LEU A 179 2.10 25.07 -23.54
CA LEU A 179 2.04 25.10 -25.00
C LEU A 179 2.42 26.48 -25.58
N GLY A 180 2.19 27.54 -24.79
CA GLY A 180 2.48 28.90 -25.21
C GLY A 180 1.41 29.48 -26.10
N LYS A 181 1.77 30.60 -26.78
CA LYS A 181 0.85 31.38 -27.64
C LYS A 181 1.33 31.39 -29.07
N SER A 182 0.37 31.32 -29.99
CA SER A 182 0.57 31.56 -31.43
C SER A 182 0.01 32.92 -31.83
N THR A 183 0.62 33.51 -32.80
CA THR A 183 0.17 34.78 -33.37
C THR A 183 -0.94 34.50 -34.41
N ILE A 184 -2.08 35.11 -34.20
CA ILE A 184 -3.19 35.05 -35.17
C ILE A 184 -3.42 36.42 -35.78
N ASP A 185 -3.42 36.47 -37.12
CA ASP A 185 -3.81 37.67 -37.86
C ASP A 185 -5.33 37.86 -37.82
N LYS A 186 -5.78 38.87 -37.13
CA LYS A 186 -7.19 39.27 -37.11
C LYS A 186 -7.43 40.32 -38.15
N LYS A 187 -8.14 39.96 -39.25
CA LYS A 187 -8.62 40.91 -40.23
C LYS A 187 -10.01 41.42 -39.83
N SER A 188 -10.12 42.67 -39.48
CA SER A 188 -11.40 43.32 -39.33
C SER A 188 -11.63 44.28 -40.52
N SER A 189 -12.72 44.05 -41.24
CA SER A 189 -13.17 44.93 -42.34
C SER A 189 -14.40 45.69 -41.87
N GLY A 190 -14.31 47.01 -41.84
CA GLY A 190 -15.44 47.91 -41.66
C GLY A 190 -15.84 48.52 -43.01
N GLU A 191 -17.06 48.27 -43.46
CA GLU A 191 -17.63 48.87 -44.66
C GLU A 191 -18.76 49.78 -44.21
N THR A 192 -18.60 51.11 -44.43
CA THR A 192 -19.66 52.08 -44.18
C THR A 192 -20.35 52.36 -45.48
N ARG A 193 -21.62 51.95 -45.63
CA ARG A 193 -22.46 52.25 -46.80
C ARG A 193 -23.10 53.60 -46.59
N GLY A 194 -22.60 54.62 -47.37
CA GLY A 194 -23.12 55.99 -47.45
C GLY A 194 -22.56 56.69 -48.65
N ARG A 195 -23.08 57.89 -48.94
CA ARG A 195 -22.74 58.69 -50.19
C ARG A 195 -21.25 59.05 -50.31
N GLN A 196 -20.46 58.78 -49.25
CA GLN A 196 -18.97 58.78 -49.17
C GLN A 196 -18.53 57.53 -48.47
N GLY A 197 -18.69 56.34 -49.09
CA GLY A 197 -18.25 55.07 -48.53
C GLY A 197 -16.75 55.02 -48.34
N SER A 198 -16.32 54.68 -47.06
CA SER A 198 -14.92 54.36 -46.75
C SER A 198 -14.81 52.91 -46.37
N SER A 199 -13.81 52.24 -46.91
CA SER A 199 -13.44 50.87 -46.49
C SER A 199 -12.14 50.97 -45.71
N SER A 200 -12.16 50.58 -44.44
CA SER A 200 -10.95 50.43 -43.66
C SER A 200 -10.68 48.94 -43.41
N ARG A 201 -9.47 48.51 -43.63
CA ARG A 201 -8.98 47.18 -43.31
C ARG A 201 -7.94 47.35 -42.21
N ASN A 202 -8.28 46.91 -40.98
CA ASN A 202 -7.32 46.84 -39.89
C ASN A 202 -6.79 45.41 -39.79
N TYR A 203 -5.46 45.32 -39.70
CA TYR A 203 -4.74 44.10 -39.45
C TYR A 203 -4.26 44.19 -37.98
N ASP A 204 -4.90 43.46 -37.08
CA ASP A 204 -4.49 43.34 -35.72
C ASP A 204 -3.85 41.96 -35.49
N VAL A 205 -2.72 41.96 -34.81
CA VAL A 205 -2.03 40.74 -34.43
C VAL A 205 -2.46 40.37 -33.00
N LEU A 206 -3.14 39.26 -32.86
CA LEU A 206 -3.62 38.77 -31.58
C LEU A 206 -2.84 37.51 -31.17
N GLY A 207 -2.26 37.53 -29.97
CA GLY A 207 -1.69 36.31 -29.35
C GLY A 207 -2.80 35.42 -28.80
N ARG A 208 -2.99 34.23 -29.39
CA ARG A 208 -3.90 33.18 -28.88
C ARG A 208 -3.09 32.03 -28.34
N GLU A 209 -3.53 31.41 -27.25
CA GLU A 209 -2.97 30.13 -26.76
C GLU A 209 -3.08 29.06 -27.87
N ILE A 210 -2.02 28.28 -28.08
CA ILE A 210 -1.98 27.23 -29.12
C ILE A 210 -3.15 26.27 -28.93
N MET A 211 -3.41 25.86 -27.70
CA MET A 211 -4.64 25.19 -27.28
C MET A 211 -5.20 25.88 -26.05
N MET A 212 -6.44 26.32 -26.10
CA MET A 212 -7.16 26.85 -24.98
C MET A 212 -7.42 25.73 -23.95
N PRO A 213 -7.61 26.01 -22.63
CA PRO A 213 -7.87 24.97 -21.63
C PRO A 213 -9.04 24.04 -21.96
N ASP A 214 -10.07 24.54 -22.62
CA ASP A 214 -11.22 23.75 -23.09
C ASP A 214 -10.87 22.85 -24.28
N GLU A 215 -9.93 23.25 -25.12
CA GLU A 215 -9.40 22.43 -26.23
C GLU A 215 -8.48 21.34 -25.70
N VAL A 216 -7.66 21.63 -24.71
CA VAL A 216 -6.84 20.63 -23.97
C VAL A 216 -7.74 19.57 -23.34
N ARG A 217 -8.85 19.98 -22.72
CA ARG A 217 -9.83 19.05 -22.13
C ARG A 217 -10.48 18.13 -23.17
N LYS A 218 -10.69 18.62 -24.38
CA LYS A 218 -11.34 17.89 -25.49
C LYS A 218 -10.36 17.12 -26.37
N MET A 219 -9.09 17.08 -26.01
CA MET A 219 -8.08 16.33 -26.75
C MET A 219 -8.48 14.87 -26.89
N ASP A 220 -8.26 14.29 -28.08
CA ASP A 220 -8.54 12.87 -28.34
C ASP A 220 -7.82 11.97 -27.33
N ASN A 221 -8.56 11.02 -26.77
CA ASN A 221 -8.00 10.05 -25.81
C ASN A 221 -6.87 9.19 -26.37
N LYS A 222 -6.72 9.10 -27.69
CA LYS A 222 -5.61 8.40 -28.34
C LYS A 222 -4.34 9.24 -28.40
N LYS A 223 -4.42 10.54 -28.13
CA LYS A 223 -3.33 11.50 -28.26
C LYS A 223 -2.70 11.82 -26.90
N CYS A 224 -1.44 12.20 -26.93
CA CYS A 224 -0.70 12.74 -25.80
C CYS A 224 0.08 13.98 -26.20
N LEU A 225 0.39 14.85 -25.23
CA LEU A 225 1.29 15.97 -25.40
C LEU A 225 2.60 15.68 -24.67
N ILE A 226 3.72 15.88 -25.35
CA ILE A 226 5.05 15.62 -24.82
C ILE A 226 5.82 16.95 -24.82
N PHE A 227 6.33 17.32 -23.65
CA PHE A 227 7.17 18.51 -23.45
C PHE A 227 8.56 18.05 -23.06
N ILE A 228 9.55 18.39 -23.84
CA ILE A 228 10.96 18.09 -23.58
C ILE A 228 11.71 19.41 -23.49
N ARG A 229 12.53 19.58 -22.46
CA ARG A 229 13.30 20.81 -22.29
C ARG A 229 14.15 21.12 -23.53
N GLY A 230 13.97 22.31 -24.09
CA GLY A 230 14.72 22.78 -25.27
C GLY A 230 14.12 22.35 -26.62
N PHE A 231 12.97 21.69 -26.62
CA PHE A 231 12.24 21.32 -27.83
C PHE A 231 10.83 21.92 -27.84
N ASP A 232 10.28 22.07 -29.03
CA ASP A 232 8.86 22.45 -29.19
C ASP A 232 7.96 21.32 -28.67
N PRO A 233 6.76 21.64 -28.13
CA PRO A 233 5.80 20.65 -27.70
C PRO A 233 5.39 19.71 -28.84
N ILE A 234 5.28 18.43 -28.56
CA ILE A 234 4.95 17.38 -29.52
C ILE A 234 3.55 16.85 -29.22
N LEU A 235 2.69 16.77 -30.24
CA LEU A 235 1.42 16.05 -30.17
C LEU A 235 1.60 14.71 -30.87
N ASP A 236 1.43 13.60 -30.18
CA ASP A 236 1.64 12.25 -30.69
C ASP A 236 0.53 11.28 -30.27
N ASP A 237 0.54 10.09 -30.82
CA ASP A 237 -0.34 9.01 -30.39
C ASP A 237 0.18 8.35 -29.12
N LYS A 238 -0.75 7.99 -28.23
CA LYS A 238 -0.38 7.19 -27.06
C LYS A 238 0.13 5.83 -27.49
N PHE A 239 1.23 5.41 -26.86
CA PHE A 239 1.73 4.06 -27.06
C PHE A 239 0.70 3.03 -26.59
N SER A 240 0.46 2.00 -27.38
CA SER A 240 -0.39 0.86 -27.04
C SER A 240 0.47 -0.33 -26.61
N PRO A 241 0.42 -0.78 -25.35
CA PRO A 241 1.21 -1.91 -24.89
C PRO A 241 0.86 -3.22 -25.61
N PHE A 242 -0.37 -3.34 -26.13
CA PHE A 242 -0.83 -4.52 -26.88
C PHE A 242 -0.04 -4.80 -28.16
N GLY A 243 0.59 -3.78 -28.74
CA GLY A 243 1.47 -3.91 -29.92
C GLY A 243 2.94 -4.18 -29.59
N HIS A 244 3.31 -4.21 -28.31
CA HIS A 244 4.70 -4.44 -27.91
C HIS A 244 5.07 -5.91 -28.05
N PRO A 245 6.26 -6.26 -28.61
CA PRO A 245 6.67 -7.66 -28.78
C PRO A 245 6.68 -8.49 -27.50
N MET A 246 6.97 -7.84 -26.37
CA MET A 246 6.97 -8.52 -25.07
C MET A 246 5.58 -8.66 -24.43
N PHE A 247 4.53 -8.09 -25.03
CA PHE A 247 3.18 -8.18 -24.45
C PHE A 247 2.72 -9.63 -24.33
N ALA A 248 3.03 -10.46 -25.32
CA ALA A 248 2.72 -11.90 -25.30
C ALA A 248 3.37 -12.66 -24.11
N GLN A 249 4.43 -12.10 -23.51
CA GLN A 249 5.11 -12.69 -22.34
C GLN A 249 4.50 -12.21 -21.01
N SER A 250 3.62 -11.23 -21.04
CA SER A 250 2.94 -10.72 -19.85
C SER A 250 1.74 -11.61 -19.47
N ALA A 251 1.30 -11.53 -18.21
CA ALA A 251 0.13 -12.26 -17.72
C ALA A 251 -1.18 -11.83 -18.44
N ASP A 252 -1.24 -10.58 -18.96
CA ASP A 252 -2.37 -10.07 -19.74
C ASP A 252 -2.33 -10.54 -21.21
N GLY A 253 -1.21 -11.11 -21.66
CA GLY A 253 -1.04 -11.75 -22.94
C GLY A 253 -1.22 -13.26 -22.83
N GLU A 254 -0.32 -14.01 -23.46
CA GLU A 254 -0.31 -15.49 -23.42
C GLU A 254 0.71 -16.06 -22.41
N GLY A 255 1.43 -15.16 -21.70
CA GLY A 255 2.44 -15.53 -20.71
C GLY A 255 1.85 -16.09 -19.43
N GLU A 256 2.58 -16.98 -18.79
CA GLU A 256 2.20 -17.46 -17.46
C GLU A 256 2.34 -16.34 -16.42
N PRO A 257 1.34 -16.16 -15.53
CA PRO A 257 1.42 -15.17 -14.47
C PRO A 257 2.59 -15.50 -13.52
N TYR A 258 3.33 -14.48 -13.10
CA TYR A 258 4.40 -14.66 -12.13
C TYR A 258 3.87 -15.24 -10.82
N VAL A 259 4.33 -16.43 -10.49
CA VAL A 259 4.08 -17.05 -9.19
C VAL A 259 5.34 -16.88 -8.34
N ARG A 260 5.21 -16.14 -7.23
CA ARG A 260 6.31 -16.00 -6.27
C ARG A 260 6.68 -17.38 -5.72
N VAL A 261 7.75 -17.94 -6.24
CA VAL A 261 8.40 -19.09 -5.58
C VAL A 261 9.06 -18.52 -4.33
N ARG A 262 8.53 -18.84 -3.15
CA ARG A 262 9.29 -18.65 -1.93
C ARG A 262 10.46 -19.60 -2.05
N ASN A 263 11.65 -19.08 -2.32
CA ASN A 263 12.86 -19.85 -2.17
C ASN A 263 12.89 -20.28 -0.70
N SER A 264 12.48 -21.51 -0.47
CA SER A 264 12.67 -22.15 0.80
C SER A 264 14.17 -22.30 0.95
N VAL A 265 14.71 -21.65 1.97
CA VAL A 265 15.86 -22.14 2.68
C VAL A 265 17.22 -21.71 2.15
N SER A 266 17.76 -20.64 2.71
CA SER A 266 19.16 -20.67 3.17
C SER A 266 19.24 -21.73 4.29
N GLU A 267 20.20 -22.62 4.27
CA GLU A 267 20.39 -23.73 5.20
C GLU A 267 20.47 -23.33 6.71
N ASP A 268 20.48 -22.03 7.03
CA ASP A 268 20.46 -21.47 8.37
C ASP A 268 19.07 -20.98 8.82
N SER A 269 18.02 -21.09 8.01
CA SER A 269 16.68 -20.78 8.45
C SER A 269 16.12 -22.00 9.18
N VAL A 270 15.96 -21.89 10.48
CA VAL A 270 15.04 -22.73 11.25
C VAL A 270 13.74 -22.81 10.42
N THR A 271 13.46 -23.97 9.87
CA THR A 271 12.28 -24.25 9.05
C THR A 271 11.08 -23.83 9.88
N GLU A 272 10.42 -22.71 9.45
CA GLU A 272 9.17 -22.34 10.11
C GLU A 272 8.20 -23.49 9.94
N PRO A 273 7.62 -24.01 11.00
CA PRO A 273 6.69 -25.11 10.92
C PRO A 273 5.53 -24.70 9.99
N ALA A 274 5.35 -25.42 8.90
CA ALA A 274 4.23 -25.22 8.00
C ALA A 274 3.02 -25.96 8.57
N PHE A 275 2.02 -25.19 9.02
CA PHE A 275 0.77 -25.77 9.51
C PHE A 275 -0.16 -25.98 8.33
N THR A 276 -0.51 -27.24 8.08
CA THR A 276 -1.42 -27.64 7.01
C THR A 276 -2.46 -28.56 7.59
N ILE A 277 -3.73 -28.32 7.28
CA ILE A 277 -4.79 -29.31 7.55
C ILE A 277 -4.57 -30.45 6.57
N LEU A 278 -4.07 -31.57 7.08
CA LEU A 278 -3.74 -32.73 6.27
C LEU A 278 -4.98 -33.60 6.08
N ASN A 279 -5.22 -34.01 4.84
CA ASN A 279 -6.11 -35.15 4.57
C ASN A 279 -5.37 -36.47 4.83
N ASP A 280 -6.07 -37.58 4.91
CA ASP A 280 -5.50 -38.87 5.24
C ASP A 280 -4.34 -39.32 4.34
N LYS A 281 -4.34 -38.90 3.07
CA LYS A 281 -3.25 -39.20 2.12
C LYS A 281 -1.99 -38.39 2.42
N ALA A 282 -2.14 -37.13 2.76
CA ALA A 282 -1.03 -36.26 3.10
C ALA A 282 -0.43 -36.67 4.45
N LEU A 283 -1.28 -37.02 5.41
CA LEU A 283 -0.84 -37.56 6.71
C LEU A 283 0.04 -38.82 6.52
N SER A 284 -0.45 -39.80 5.73
CA SER A 284 0.30 -41.03 5.42
C SER A 284 1.66 -40.73 4.78
N TYR A 285 1.77 -39.74 3.91
CA TYR A 285 3.03 -39.32 3.29
C TYR A 285 4.02 -38.78 4.32
N TYR A 286 3.58 -37.91 5.23
CA TYR A 286 4.46 -37.36 6.27
C TYR A 286 4.84 -38.39 7.32
N GLU A 287 3.97 -39.33 7.65
CA GLU A 287 4.28 -40.48 8.51
C GLU A 287 5.36 -41.40 7.88
N GLU A 288 5.36 -41.53 6.55
CA GLU A 288 6.42 -42.28 5.84
C GLU A 288 7.75 -41.54 5.85
N LEU A 289 7.76 -40.20 5.71
CA LEU A 289 8.97 -39.38 5.82
C LEU A 289 9.58 -39.48 7.22
N GLN A 290 8.75 -39.41 8.25
CA GLN A 290 9.19 -39.56 9.65
C GLN A 290 9.81 -40.95 9.90
N LYS A 291 9.23 -42.02 9.32
CA LYS A 291 9.81 -43.36 9.40
C LYS A 291 11.14 -43.51 8.66
N LYS A 292 11.39 -42.66 7.65
CA LYS A 292 12.68 -42.61 6.93
C LYS A 292 13.76 -41.80 7.65
N GLY A 293 13.44 -41.24 8.82
CA GLY A 293 14.38 -40.47 9.64
C GLY A 293 14.51 -38.99 9.24
N GLU A 294 13.59 -38.48 8.41
CA GLU A 294 13.51 -37.03 8.16
C GLU A 294 12.92 -36.31 9.38
N GLN A 295 13.40 -35.11 9.67
CA GLN A 295 12.87 -34.28 10.78
C GLN A 295 11.47 -33.74 10.42
N VAL A 296 10.46 -34.55 10.67
CA VAL A 296 9.05 -34.20 10.48
C VAL A 296 8.35 -34.37 11.82
N TYR A 297 7.82 -33.29 12.35
CA TYR A 297 7.00 -33.29 13.56
C TYR A 297 5.51 -33.30 13.16
N ILE A 298 4.78 -34.30 13.58
CA ILE A 298 3.33 -34.42 13.30
C ILE A 298 2.60 -34.25 14.63
N ASP A 299 1.90 -33.14 14.78
CA ASP A 299 1.02 -32.90 15.91
C ASP A 299 -0.43 -33.10 15.49
N LYS A 300 -1.12 -34.00 16.15
CA LYS A 300 -2.52 -34.34 15.86
C LYS A 300 -3.44 -33.52 16.77
N LEU A 301 -3.94 -32.42 16.22
CA LEU A 301 -4.90 -31.54 16.87
C LEU A 301 -6.29 -31.82 16.36
N SER A 302 -7.30 -31.79 17.24
CA SER A 302 -8.68 -31.69 16.80
C SER A 302 -8.94 -30.31 16.14
N TYR A 303 -9.99 -30.21 15.33
CA TYR A 303 -10.36 -28.96 14.72
C TYR A 303 -10.69 -27.86 15.76
N GLU A 304 -11.27 -28.26 16.87
CA GLU A 304 -11.59 -27.36 17.99
C GLU A 304 -10.32 -26.85 18.69
N GLU A 305 -9.37 -27.71 18.95
CA GLU A 305 -8.05 -27.34 19.49
C GLU A 305 -7.29 -26.44 18.52
N PHE A 306 -7.31 -26.71 17.21
CA PHE A 306 -6.70 -25.85 16.20
C PHE A 306 -7.31 -24.45 16.20
N LEU A 307 -8.64 -24.32 16.29
CA LEU A 307 -9.30 -23.01 16.37
C LEU A 307 -8.94 -22.25 17.66
N LEU A 308 -8.78 -22.94 18.77
CA LEU A 308 -8.35 -22.36 20.04
C LEU A 308 -6.90 -21.89 19.97
N LEU A 309 -6.04 -22.66 19.35
CA LEU A 309 -4.61 -22.34 19.15
C LEU A 309 -4.38 -21.24 18.11
N GLY A 310 -5.37 -20.84 17.31
CA GLY A 310 -5.29 -19.73 16.37
C GLY A 310 -4.92 -18.37 17.02
N GLN A 311 -4.97 -18.26 18.34
CA GLN A 311 -4.56 -17.11 19.13
C GLN A 311 -3.22 -17.32 19.88
N VAL A 312 -2.72 -18.54 19.94
CA VAL A 312 -1.46 -18.90 20.60
C VAL A 312 -0.35 -18.95 19.56
N ASP A 313 0.86 -18.59 19.96
CA ASP A 313 2.03 -18.69 19.10
C ASP A 313 2.38 -20.16 18.83
N LEU A 314 1.90 -20.70 17.71
CA LEU A 314 2.14 -22.09 17.30
C LEU A 314 3.64 -22.41 17.16
N LYS A 315 4.46 -21.39 16.85
CA LYS A 315 5.93 -21.54 16.78
C LYS A 315 6.50 -21.82 18.17
N LYS A 316 6.03 -21.13 19.20
CA LYS A 316 6.44 -21.35 20.58
C LYS A 316 6.14 -22.80 21.01
N ARG A 317 4.97 -23.30 20.63
CA ARG A 317 4.56 -24.69 20.90
C ARG A 317 5.57 -25.72 20.38
N PHE A 318 6.14 -25.53 19.19
CA PHE A 318 7.13 -26.45 18.63
C PHE A 318 8.52 -26.28 19.25
N MET A 319 8.91 -25.06 19.60
CA MET A 319 10.17 -24.82 20.31
C MET A 319 10.14 -25.40 21.72
N ASP A 320 9.01 -25.26 22.41
CA ASP A 320 8.83 -25.78 23.77
C ASP A 320 8.79 -27.35 23.79
N MET A 321 8.40 -27.99 22.66
CA MET A 321 8.50 -29.46 22.50
C MET A 321 9.94 -29.99 22.48
N ASP A 322 10.88 -29.23 21.90
CA ASP A 322 12.29 -29.61 21.85
C ASP A 322 12.99 -29.40 23.23
N GLU A 323 12.47 -28.52 24.10
CA GLU A 323 13.01 -28.19 25.38
C GLU A 323 12.35 -29.00 26.53
N ALA A 324 11.17 -29.58 26.32
CA ALA A 324 10.45 -30.34 27.34
C ALA A 324 11.17 -31.66 27.70
N GLN A 325 11.55 -31.81 28.92
CA GLN A 325 12.27 -33.01 29.43
C GLN A 325 11.41 -34.28 29.49
N THR A 326 10.07 -34.12 29.46
CA THR A 326 9.13 -35.25 29.39
C THR A 326 7.87 -34.87 28.61
N VAL A 327 7.34 -35.80 27.80
CA VAL A 327 6.11 -35.63 27.04
C VAL A 327 4.88 -35.38 27.96
N GLU A 328 4.91 -35.86 29.18
CA GLU A 328 3.84 -35.70 30.16
C GLU A 328 3.75 -34.27 30.70
N GLU A 329 4.90 -33.62 31.02
CA GLU A 329 4.94 -32.21 31.45
C GLU A 329 4.44 -31.26 30.39
N PHE A 330 4.80 -31.51 29.12
CA PHE A 330 4.33 -30.76 28.00
C PHE A 330 2.80 -30.83 27.80
N HIS A 331 2.22 -32.01 27.95
CA HIS A 331 0.76 -32.19 27.84
C HIS A 331 -0.01 -31.55 28.98
N GLU A 332 0.53 -31.54 30.19
CA GLU A 332 -0.09 -30.83 31.32
C GLU A 332 -0.06 -29.31 31.18
N GLU A 333 1.01 -28.75 30.65
CA GLU A 333 1.14 -27.33 30.44
C GLU A 333 0.21 -26.85 29.33
N GLN A 334 0.10 -27.61 28.23
CA GLN A 334 -0.85 -27.34 27.15
C GLN A 334 -2.31 -27.46 27.61
N ALA A 335 -2.66 -28.44 28.43
CA ALA A 335 -4.01 -28.57 28.96
C ALA A 335 -4.42 -27.37 29.81
N LYS A 336 -3.48 -26.75 30.52
CA LYS A 336 -3.71 -25.53 31.29
C LYS A 336 -3.90 -24.31 30.37
N GLU A 337 -3.06 -24.14 29.34
CA GLU A 337 -3.18 -23.05 28.38
C GLU A 337 -4.52 -23.14 27.57
N LEU A 338 -4.91 -24.32 27.17
CA LEU A 338 -6.19 -24.56 26.49
C LEU A 338 -7.40 -24.23 27.37
N MET A 339 -7.31 -24.53 28.67
CA MET A 339 -8.37 -24.21 29.63
C MET A 339 -8.51 -22.68 29.81
N TYR A 340 -7.39 -21.95 29.93
CA TYR A 340 -7.41 -20.48 29.99
C TYR A 340 -7.97 -19.85 28.70
N ALA A 341 -7.59 -20.38 27.52
CA ALA A 341 -8.09 -19.89 26.25
C ALA A 341 -9.59 -20.19 26.02
N GLN A 342 -10.11 -21.28 26.61
CA GLN A 342 -11.55 -21.59 26.63
C GLN A 342 -12.33 -20.62 27.50
N ASP A 343 -11.83 -20.32 28.71
CA ASP A 343 -12.46 -19.40 29.64
C ASP A 343 -12.53 -17.97 29.05
N GLU A 344 -11.47 -17.48 28.42
CA GLU A 344 -11.48 -16.18 27.72
C GLU A 344 -12.48 -16.15 26.55
N LYS A 345 -12.62 -17.23 25.81
CA LYS A 345 -13.53 -17.34 24.67
C LYS A 345 -15.00 -17.43 25.11
N GLU A 346 -15.26 -18.10 26.21
CA GLU A 346 -16.58 -18.16 26.85
C GLU A 346 -16.99 -16.79 27.41
N GLU A 347 -16.11 -16.07 28.10
CA GLU A 347 -16.36 -14.71 28.54
C GLU A 347 -16.59 -13.75 27.36
N ALA A 348 -15.78 -13.81 26.30
CA ALA A 348 -15.94 -13.00 25.12
C ALA A 348 -17.24 -13.33 24.35
N SER A 349 -17.65 -14.60 24.28
CA SER A 349 -18.88 -15.02 23.63
C SER A 349 -20.14 -14.57 24.37
N ASN A 350 -20.06 -14.33 25.66
CA ASN A 350 -21.11 -13.80 26.51
C ASN A 350 -21.28 -12.28 26.44
N ASN A 351 -20.54 -11.60 25.57
CA ASN A 351 -20.62 -10.17 25.34
C ASN A 351 -21.33 -9.86 24.02
N ILE A 352 -22.54 -9.24 24.09
CA ILE A 352 -23.35 -8.91 22.90
C ILE A 352 -22.62 -7.97 21.92
N PRO A 353 -21.94 -6.88 22.34
CA PRO A 353 -21.11 -6.07 21.46
C PRO A 353 -20.00 -6.85 20.76
N TYR A 354 -19.36 -7.76 21.44
CA TYR A 354 -18.32 -8.63 20.87
C TYR A 354 -18.91 -9.52 19.75
N ARG A 355 -20.07 -10.14 19.98
CA ARG A 355 -20.76 -10.94 18.96
C ARG A 355 -21.13 -10.14 17.71
N LEU A 356 -21.62 -8.92 17.89
CA LEU A 356 -21.98 -8.01 16.78
C LEU A 356 -20.78 -7.64 15.89
N MET A 357 -19.59 -7.55 16.49
CA MET A 357 -18.36 -7.22 15.77
C MET A 357 -17.71 -8.43 15.09
N HIS A 358 -17.72 -9.60 15.74
CA HIS A 358 -16.91 -10.75 15.34
C HIS A 358 -17.71 -11.90 14.69
N MET A 359 -19.05 -11.86 14.78
CA MET A 359 -19.91 -12.85 14.10
C MET A 359 -20.54 -12.28 12.84
N SER A 360 -20.72 -13.13 11.82
CA SER A 360 -21.22 -12.75 10.48
C SER A 360 -22.73 -12.55 10.42
N PHE A 361 -23.28 -11.65 11.20
CA PHE A 361 -24.69 -11.28 11.13
C PHE A 361 -25.02 -10.48 9.87
N THR A 362 -26.16 -10.77 9.25
CA THR A 362 -26.71 -9.96 8.17
C THR A 362 -27.15 -8.57 8.69
N LYS A 363 -27.33 -7.61 7.77
CA LYS A 363 -27.84 -6.25 8.15
C LYS A 363 -29.19 -6.33 8.85
N GLU A 364 -30.06 -7.22 8.44
CA GLU A 364 -31.41 -7.41 9.00
C GLU A 364 -31.34 -8.05 10.39
N GLN A 365 -30.48 -9.05 10.59
CA GLN A 365 -30.23 -9.65 11.90
C GLN A 365 -29.64 -8.66 12.90
N LYS A 366 -28.68 -7.82 12.48
CA LYS A 366 -28.12 -6.75 13.33
C LYS A 366 -29.18 -5.74 13.76
N ALA A 367 -30.04 -5.33 12.84
CA ALA A 367 -31.14 -4.43 13.14
C ALA A 367 -32.15 -5.04 14.11
N GLU A 368 -32.45 -6.33 13.96
CA GLU A 368 -33.40 -7.00 14.86
C GLU A 368 -32.80 -7.25 16.25
N LEU A 369 -31.51 -7.57 16.33
CA LEU A 369 -30.79 -7.69 17.60
C LEU A 369 -30.77 -6.34 18.35
N GLN A 370 -30.55 -5.22 17.64
CA GLN A 370 -30.62 -3.89 18.23
C GLN A 370 -32.03 -3.60 18.78
N ARG A 371 -33.08 -3.91 18.02
CA ARG A 371 -34.48 -3.77 18.48
C ARG A 371 -34.78 -4.63 19.71
N ALA A 372 -34.23 -5.84 19.77
CA ALA A 372 -34.39 -6.70 20.94
C ALA A 372 -33.74 -6.10 22.20
N MET A 373 -32.60 -5.44 22.04
CA MET A 373 -31.94 -4.71 23.12
C MET A 373 -32.76 -3.49 23.55
N ASP A 374 -33.32 -2.73 22.61
CA ASP A 374 -34.15 -1.55 22.86
C ASP A 374 -35.42 -1.89 23.67
N VAL A 375 -36.00 -3.08 23.38
CA VAL A 375 -37.17 -3.63 24.11
C VAL A 375 -36.77 -4.32 25.42
N ARG A 376 -35.49 -4.35 25.76
CA ARG A 376 -34.92 -4.97 26.97
C ARG A 376 -35.20 -6.48 27.09
N VAL A 377 -35.11 -7.19 25.97
CA VAL A 377 -35.07 -8.66 26.03
C VAL A 377 -33.90 -9.10 26.95
N PRO A 378 -34.11 -10.04 27.88
CA PRO A 378 -33.06 -10.50 28.80
C PRO A 378 -31.80 -10.93 28.07
N LYS A 379 -30.63 -10.59 28.64
CA LYS A 379 -29.32 -10.83 28.02
C LYS A 379 -29.07 -12.31 27.73
N ASP A 380 -29.49 -13.18 28.62
CA ASP A 380 -29.39 -14.64 28.50
C ASP A 380 -30.21 -15.19 27.33
N ILE A 381 -31.37 -14.60 27.05
CA ILE A 381 -32.22 -14.96 25.92
C ILE A 381 -31.55 -14.50 24.61
N ILE A 382 -31.04 -13.28 24.57
CA ILE A 382 -30.31 -12.79 23.40
C ILE A 382 -29.10 -13.69 23.12
N LEU A 383 -28.33 -14.02 24.13
CA LEU A 383 -27.14 -14.86 24.00
C LEU A 383 -27.46 -16.30 23.62
N SER A 384 -28.64 -16.82 23.97
CA SER A 384 -29.04 -18.21 23.67
C SER A 384 -29.68 -18.39 22.31
N TYR A 385 -30.32 -17.36 21.75
CA TYR A 385 -31.16 -17.52 20.56
C TYR A 385 -30.79 -16.60 19.39
N PHE A 386 -29.93 -15.59 19.57
CA PHE A 386 -29.55 -14.66 18.50
C PHE A 386 -28.17 -15.01 17.97
N TYR A 387 -28.13 -15.82 16.91
CA TYR A 387 -26.92 -16.25 16.21
C TYR A 387 -27.04 -15.94 14.73
N PRO A 388 -25.93 -15.91 13.97
CA PRO A 388 -25.95 -15.74 12.51
C PRO A 388 -26.79 -16.78 11.77
N ASP A 389 -26.91 -17.98 12.33
CA ASP A 389 -27.70 -19.08 11.74
C ASP A 389 -29.18 -19.00 12.11
N THR A 390 -29.57 -18.11 13.03
CA THR A 390 -30.96 -17.96 13.42
C THR A 390 -31.71 -17.11 12.40
N PRO A 391 -32.81 -17.59 11.81
CA PRO A 391 -33.63 -16.80 10.88
C PRO A 391 -34.15 -15.52 11.54
N VAL A 392 -34.15 -14.41 10.80
CA VAL A 392 -34.63 -13.09 11.27
C VAL A 392 -36.08 -13.20 11.80
N THR A 393 -36.91 -13.99 11.14
CA THR A 393 -38.30 -14.24 11.57
C THR A 393 -38.38 -14.80 12.98
N ARG A 394 -37.45 -15.71 13.33
CA ARG A 394 -37.37 -16.29 14.68
C ARG A 394 -36.93 -15.30 15.73
N MET A 395 -35.96 -14.46 15.38
CA MET A 395 -35.52 -13.36 16.24
C MET A 395 -36.67 -12.36 16.52
N MET A 396 -37.47 -12.04 15.49
CA MET A 396 -38.65 -11.20 15.61
C MET A 396 -39.71 -11.79 16.51
N GLU A 397 -39.98 -13.12 16.42
CA GLU A 397 -40.93 -13.82 17.29
C GLU A 397 -40.52 -13.69 18.76
N ILE A 398 -39.26 -13.97 19.06
CA ILE A 398 -38.72 -13.89 20.41
C ILE A 398 -38.86 -12.44 20.95
N ARG A 399 -38.47 -11.43 20.18
CA ARG A 399 -38.61 -10.03 20.61
C ARG A 399 -40.05 -9.67 20.90
N ARG A 400 -41.00 -10.05 20.02
CA ARG A 400 -42.45 -9.76 20.19
C ARG A 400 -43.05 -10.36 21.46
N GLN A 401 -42.56 -11.50 21.94
CA GLN A 401 -43.00 -12.07 23.21
C GLN A 401 -42.68 -11.17 24.39
N TYR A 402 -41.58 -10.40 24.31
CA TYR A 402 -41.21 -9.45 25.37
C TYR A 402 -41.78 -8.06 25.16
N GLU A 403 -42.13 -7.65 23.92
CA GLU A 403 -42.89 -6.42 23.66
C GLU A 403 -44.31 -6.48 24.20
N SER A 404 -44.97 -7.65 24.16
CA SER A 404 -46.33 -7.82 24.62
C SER A 404 -46.46 -7.99 26.15
N ALA A 405 -45.31 -8.12 26.83
CA ALA A 405 -45.26 -8.31 28.29
C ALA A 405 -44.91 -6.99 29.05
N GLN A 406 -44.65 -5.90 28.33
CA GLN A 406 -44.53 -4.54 28.87
C GLN A 406 -45.83 -3.74 28.63
#